data_5ff74a20bf44312fe6efd938e45f76f9
#
_entry.id   5ff74a20bf44312fe6efd938e45f76f9
#
_cell.length_a   1.000
_cell.length_b   1.000
_cell.length_c   1.000
_cell.angle_alpha   90.00
_cell.angle_beta   90.00
_cell.angle_gamma   90.00
#
_symmetry.space_group_name_H-M   'P 1'
#
loop_
_entity.id
_entity.type
_entity.pdbx_description
1 polymer ?
#
loop_
_entity_poly.entity_id
_entity_poly.type
_entity_poly.pdbx_seq_one_letter_code
_entity_poly.pdbx_strand_id
1 'polypeptide(L)'
;MKVLMFGWEFPPHILGGLGTASYGIIKGLASQNDMEITLCLPKPWGDEDRSFLNIIPMNNVPVVWRDVHRDYLEQRLAGRMSADLYYDLRNHIYADFNYRYTDDLGCIEFSGRYPDNLMEEINNYSIVAGVVARQQNYDIIHAHDWLTYPAGIHAKQVSGKPLVI
;
A
#
# COMPACT_ATOMS: atom_id res chain seq x y z
N MET A 1 -18.40 8.64 4.46
CA MET A 1 -17.12 8.10 4.99
C MET A 1 -16.31 7.55 3.82
N LYS A 2 -15.01 7.90 3.77
CA LYS A 2 -14.09 7.46 2.71
C LYS A 2 -13.21 6.33 3.20
N VAL A 3 -13.24 5.20 2.48
CA VAL A 3 -12.49 3.98 2.83
C VAL A 3 -11.38 3.76 1.82
N LEU A 4 -10.12 3.71 2.28
CA LEU A 4 -9.00 3.23 1.49
C LEU A 4 -8.83 1.73 1.76
N MET A 5 -9.12 0.90 0.77
CA MET A 5 -9.10 -0.55 0.89
C MET A 5 -7.93 -1.15 0.12
N PHE A 6 -7.19 -2.04 0.77
CA PHE A 6 -6.14 -2.83 0.14
C PHE A 6 -6.66 -4.23 -0.14
N GLY A 7 -6.70 -4.60 -1.41
CA GLY A 7 -7.07 -5.92 -1.91
C GLY A 7 -5.96 -6.53 -2.76
N TRP A 8 -6.09 -7.81 -3.07
CA TRP A 8 -5.10 -8.53 -3.89
C TRP A 8 -5.65 -8.88 -5.25
N GLU A 9 -6.90 -9.31 -5.30
CA GLU A 9 -7.63 -9.70 -6.50
C GLU A 9 -9.05 -9.16 -6.48
N PHE A 10 -9.63 -8.96 -7.66
CA PHE A 10 -11.00 -8.46 -7.82
C PHE A 10 -11.64 -9.02 -9.10
N PRO A 11 -12.97 -9.28 -9.11
CA PRO A 11 -13.64 -9.78 -10.32
C PRO A 11 -13.46 -8.87 -11.53
N PRO A 12 -13.37 -9.45 -12.75
CA PRO A 12 -13.55 -10.88 -13.08
C PRO A 12 -12.31 -11.76 -12.86
N HIS A 13 -11.15 -11.18 -12.49
CA HIS A 13 -9.88 -11.88 -12.34
C HIS A 13 -9.66 -12.31 -10.89
N ILE A 14 -10.33 -13.37 -10.49
CA ILE A 14 -10.19 -13.99 -9.18
C ILE A 14 -9.66 -15.42 -9.32
N LEU A 15 -8.77 -15.83 -8.44
CA LEU A 15 -8.19 -17.17 -8.40
C LEU A 15 -8.69 -17.99 -7.22
N GLY A 16 -9.39 -17.35 -6.26
CA GLY A 16 -9.85 -18.00 -5.05
C GLY A 16 -11.02 -17.30 -4.37
N GLY A 17 -11.27 -17.71 -3.13
CA GLY A 17 -12.34 -17.13 -2.31
C GLY A 17 -12.11 -15.68 -1.88
N LEU A 18 -10.85 -15.25 -1.87
CA LEU A 18 -10.45 -13.92 -1.40
C LEU A 18 -11.11 -12.81 -2.25
N GLY A 19 -11.00 -12.89 -3.57
CA GLY A 19 -11.60 -11.90 -4.48
C GLY A 19 -13.12 -11.89 -4.40
N THR A 20 -13.76 -13.06 -4.22
CA THR A 20 -15.20 -13.15 -4.02
C THR A 20 -15.65 -12.49 -2.72
N ALA A 21 -14.91 -12.73 -1.62
CA ALA A 21 -15.21 -12.12 -0.33
C ALA A 21 -15.00 -10.60 -0.36
N SER A 22 -13.88 -10.14 -0.93
CA SER A 22 -13.58 -8.71 -1.11
C SER A 22 -14.68 -8.01 -1.90
N TYR A 23 -15.10 -8.60 -3.01
CA TYR A 23 -16.19 -8.08 -3.84
C TYR A 23 -17.50 -7.95 -3.05
N GLY A 24 -17.87 -9.00 -2.30
CA GLY A 24 -19.09 -8.99 -1.48
C GLY A 24 -19.09 -7.88 -0.41
N ILE A 25 -17.95 -7.72 0.28
CA ILE A 25 -17.78 -6.66 1.29
C ILE A 25 -17.87 -5.28 0.64
N ILE A 26 -17.14 -5.06 -0.44
CA ILE A 26 -17.13 -3.77 -1.15
C ILE A 26 -18.52 -3.42 -1.65
N LYS A 27 -19.22 -4.37 -2.27
CA LYS A 27 -20.58 -4.16 -2.76
C LYS A 27 -21.57 -3.86 -1.63
N GLY A 28 -21.42 -4.56 -0.49
CA GLY A 28 -22.21 -4.29 0.71
C GLY A 28 -21.96 -2.91 1.29
N LEU A 29 -20.71 -2.48 1.38
CA LEU A 29 -20.34 -1.13 1.83
C LEU A 29 -20.81 -0.05 0.86
N ALA A 30 -20.61 -0.25 -0.43
CA ALA A 30 -21.02 0.71 -1.48
C ALA A 30 -22.54 0.89 -1.56
N SER A 31 -23.33 -0.08 -1.09
CA SER A 31 -24.78 0.06 -0.99
C SER A 31 -25.23 1.05 0.10
N GLN A 32 -24.33 1.44 0.99
CA GLN A 32 -24.57 2.51 1.96
C GLN A 32 -24.36 3.86 1.28
N ASN A 33 -25.36 4.74 1.36
CA ASN A 33 -25.38 6.01 0.61
C ASN A 33 -24.26 7.01 0.98
N ASP A 34 -23.56 6.79 2.08
CA ASP A 34 -22.53 7.67 2.63
C ASP A 34 -21.10 7.11 2.54
N MET A 35 -20.93 6.00 1.81
CA MET A 35 -19.64 5.33 1.65
C MET A 35 -19.01 5.61 0.28
N GLU A 36 -17.76 6.04 0.30
CA GLU A 36 -16.90 6.17 -0.88
C GLU A 36 -15.72 5.21 -0.72
N ILE A 37 -15.56 4.27 -1.65
CA ILE A 37 -14.55 3.23 -1.56
C ILE A 37 -13.49 3.43 -2.65
N THR A 38 -12.25 3.45 -2.23
CA THR A 38 -11.08 3.39 -3.11
C THR A 38 -10.34 2.09 -2.85
N LEU A 39 -10.37 1.18 -3.82
CA LEU A 39 -9.69 -0.10 -3.77
C LEU A 39 -8.32 0.00 -4.44
N CYS A 40 -7.27 -0.36 -3.71
CA CYS A 40 -5.93 -0.53 -4.24
C CYS A 40 -5.75 -1.99 -4.66
N LEU A 41 -5.30 -2.23 -5.88
CA LEU A 41 -4.98 -3.56 -6.40
C LEU A 41 -3.54 -3.58 -6.92
N PRO A 42 -2.77 -4.66 -6.72
CA PRO A 42 -1.41 -4.76 -7.25
C PRO A 42 -1.37 -4.50 -8.74
N LYS A 43 -2.23 -5.18 -9.49
CA LYS A 43 -2.36 -5.06 -10.95
C LYS A 43 -3.80 -5.33 -11.39
N PRO A 44 -4.63 -4.31 -11.56
CA PRO A 44 -5.92 -4.47 -12.22
C PRO A 44 -5.72 -4.72 -13.73
N TRP A 45 -6.70 -5.39 -14.35
CA TRP A 45 -6.67 -5.78 -15.76
C TRP A 45 -7.39 -4.79 -16.66
N GLY A 46 -8.21 -3.89 -16.06
CA GLY A 46 -8.91 -2.82 -16.76
C GLY A 46 -10.37 -3.12 -17.11
N ASP A 47 -10.84 -4.32 -16.83
CA ASP A 47 -12.22 -4.78 -17.05
C ASP A 47 -13.02 -5.01 -15.76
N GLU A 48 -12.46 -4.57 -14.60
CA GLU A 48 -13.15 -4.57 -13.32
C GLU A 48 -14.35 -3.61 -13.33
N ASP A 49 -15.43 -4.02 -12.66
CA ASP A 49 -16.61 -3.16 -12.48
C ASP A 49 -16.30 -2.00 -11.52
N ARG A 50 -16.20 -0.80 -12.09
CA ARG A 50 -15.90 0.45 -11.36
C ARG A 50 -17.15 1.30 -11.09
N SER A 51 -18.36 0.77 -11.30
CA SER A 51 -19.60 1.53 -11.16
C SER A 51 -19.90 2.00 -9.74
N PHE A 52 -19.30 1.36 -8.72
CA PHE A 52 -19.55 1.62 -7.30
C PHE A 52 -18.29 1.82 -6.45
N LEU A 53 -17.11 1.88 -7.06
CA LEU A 53 -15.85 2.13 -6.37
C LEU A 53 -14.81 2.77 -7.30
N ASN A 54 -13.80 3.40 -6.70
CA ASN A 54 -12.59 3.79 -7.40
C ASN A 54 -11.53 2.70 -7.28
N ILE A 55 -10.73 2.46 -8.33
CA ILE A 55 -9.61 1.51 -8.30
C ILE A 55 -8.30 2.26 -8.57
N ILE A 56 -7.34 2.07 -7.69
CA ILE A 56 -5.96 2.52 -7.87
C ILE A 56 -5.11 1.32 -8.30
N PRO A 57 -4.57 1.34 -9.54
CA PRO A 57 -3.60 0.36 -10.00
C PRO A 57 -2.24 0.65 -9.35
N MET A 58 -1.81 -0.20 -8.41
CA MET A 58 -0.59 0.03 -7.65
C MET A 58 0.67 -0.07 -8.52
N ASN A 59 0.63 -0.85 -9.59
CA ASN A 59 1.69 -0.93 -10.59
C ASN A 59 1.88 0.36 -11.41
N ASN A 60 0.96 1.32 -11.32
CA ASN A 60 1.04 2.61 -12.01
C ASN A 60 1.39 3.77 -11.04
N VAL A 61 1.57 3.48 -9.76
CA VAL A 61 1.92 4.49 -8.77
C VAL A 61 3.43 4.75 -8.81
N PRO A 62 3.85 5.98 -9.10
CA PRO A 62 5.27 6.32 -9.09
C PRO A 62 5.84 6.28 -7.67
N VAL A 63 7.00 5.65 -7.52
CA VAL A 63 7.72 5.52 -6.27
C VAL A 63 9.04 6.27 -6.38
N VAL A 64 9.30 7.18 -5.45
CA VAL A 64 10.62 7.81 -5.28
C VAL A 64 11.43 6.95 -4.32
N TRP A 65 12.35 6.19 -4.83
CA TRP A 65 13.09 5.19 -4.04
C TRP A 65 13.84 5.78 -2.85
N ARG A 66 14.40 6.97 -2.99
CA ARG A 66 15.06 7.68 -1.89
C ARG A 66 14.11 7.90 -0.70
N ASP A 67 12.87 8.29 -0.96
CA ASP A 67 11.89 8.56 0.10
C ASP A 67 11.42 7.28 0.78
N VAL A 68 11.27 6.19 0.03
CA VAL A 68 10.94 4.87 0.58
C VAL A 68 12.01 4.37 1.54
N HIS A 69 13.27 4.46 1.15
CA HIS A 69 14.38 4.04 2.02
C HIS A 69 14.50 4.91 3.26
N ARG A 70 14.31 6.22 3.15
CA ARG A 70 14.27 7.13 4.28
C ARG A 70 13.21 6.72 5.29
N ASP A 71 11.99 6.52 4.85
CA ASP A 71 10.87 6.16 5.72
C ASP A 71 11.07 4.81 6.41
N TYR A 72 11.60 3.83 5.68
CA TYR A 72 11.93 2.52 6.25
C TYR A 72 12.96 2.63 7.39
N LEU A 73 13.99 3.43 7.20
CA LEU A 73 15.03 3.66 8.21
C LEU A 73 14.49 4.43 9.41
N GLU A 74 13.72 5.49 9.18
CA GLU A 74 13.10 6.27 10.26
C GLU A 74 12.20 5.41 11.14
N GLN A 75 11.39 4.53 10.56
CA GLN A 75 10.55 3.61 11.32
C GLN A 75 11.35 2.58 12.12
N ARG A 76 12.44 2.06 11.55
CA ARG A 76 13.27 1.04 12.21
C ARG A 76 14.12 1.59 13.34
N LEU A 77 14.56 2.84 13.23
CA LEU A 77 15.44 3.50 14.18
C LEU A 77 14.65 4.24 15.27
N ALA A 78 13.43 4.68 14.96
CA ALA A 78 12.58 5.38 15.91
C ALA A 78 12.32 4.54 17.18
N GLY A 79 12.65 5.08 18.35
CA GLY A 79 12.42 4.47 19.65
C GLY A 79 13.37 3.36 20.07
N ARG A 80 14.43 3.05 19.29
CA ARG A 80 15.41 1.99 19.63
C ARG A 80 16.76 2.49 20.10
N MET A 81 17.02 3.79 20.06
CA MET A 81 18.30 4.37 20.44
C MET A 81 18.14 5.79 20.98
N SER A 82 19.21 6.32 21.57
CA SER A 82 19.23 7.73 22.01
C SER A 82 19.08 8.67 20.80
N ALA A 83 18.52 9.86 21.03
CA ALA A 83 18.32 10.85 19.98
C ALA A 83 19.62 11.19 19.23
N ASP A 84 20.73 11.35 19.96
CA ASP A 84 22.03 11.71 19.38
C ASP A 84 22.55 10.60 18.45
N LEU A 85 22.49 9.34 18.90
CA LEU A 85 22.90 8.19 18.08
C LEU A 85 21.98 7.99 16.87
N TYR A 86 20.69 8.29 17.04
CA TYR A 86 19.72 8.27 15.96
C TYR A 86 20.08 9.29 14.85
N TYR A 87 20.38 10.55 15.24
CA TYR A 87 20.73 11.60 14.29
C TYR A 87 22.08 11.34 13.60
N ASP A 88 23.05 10.80 14.31
CA ASP A 88 24.37 10.49 13.76
C ASP A 88 24.30 9.34 12.75
N LEU A 89 23.64 8.23 13.10
CA LEU A 89 23.39 7.12 12.20
C LEU A 89 22.54 7.53 10.99
N ARG A 90 21.50 8.33 11.22
CA ARG A 90 20.65 8.88 10.17
C ARG A 90 21.48 9.66 9.14
N ASN A 91 22.33 10.58 9.59
CA ASN A 91 23.16 11.39 8.71
C ASN A 91 24.16 10.55 7.90
N HIS A 92 24.78 9.53 8.52
CA HIS A 92 25.66 8.60 7.82
C HIS A 92 24.92 7.74 6.79
N ILE A 93 23.79 7.22 7.14
CA ILE A 93 22.96 6.39 6.25
C ILE A 93 22.44 7.24 5.08
N TYR A 94 21.98 8.48 5.33
CA TYR A 94 21.52 9.37 4.26
C TYR A 94 22.65 9.81 3.32
N ALA A 95 23.85 10.02 3.82
CA ALA A 95 25.00 10.31 2.97
C ALA A 95 25.31 9.14 2.02
N ASP A 96 25.23 7.90 2.53
CA ASP A 96 25.43 6.67 1.74
C ASP A 96 24.29 6.45 0.74
N PHE A 97 23.05 6.71 1.12
CA PHE A 97 21.89 6.57 0.23
C PHE A 97 21.83 7.65 -0.84
N ASN A 98 22.16 8.90 -0.54
CA ASN A 98 22.23 9.97 -1.55
C ASN A 98 23.28 9.70 -2.62
N TYR A 99 24.28 8.88 -2.32
CA TYR A 99 25.32 8.50 -3.28
C TYR A 99 24.89 7.30 -4.15
N ARG A 100 24.09 6.37 -3.62
CA ARG A 100 23.74 5.12 -4.29
C ARG A 100 22.40 5.15 -5.03
N TYR A 101 21.48 5.98 -4.60
CA TYR A 101 20.12 6.03 -5.14
C TYR A 101 19.83 7.45 -5.60
N THR A 102 20.00 7.68 -6.89
CA THR A 102 19.51 8.88 -7.58
C THR A 102 17.99 8.97 -7.43
N ASP A 103 17.42 10.14 -7.71
CA ASP A 103 15.96 10.42 -7.64
C ASP A 103 15.16 9.62 -8.68
N ASP A 104 15.51 8.36 -8.89
CA ASP A 104 14.85 7.52 -9.89
C ASP A 104 13.37 7.29 -9.50
N LEU A 105 12.52 7.96 -10.26
CA LEU A 105 11.10 7.75 -10.24
C LEU A 105 10.79 6.51 -11.06
N GLY A 106 10.19 5.51 -10.47
CA GLY A 106 9.81 4.27 -11.14
C GLY A 106 8.52 3.70 -10.60
N CYS A 107 7.90 2.81 -11.36
CA CYS A 107 6.77 2.02 -10.91
C CYS A 107 7.24 0.60 -10.61
N ILE A 108 6.60 -0.05 -9.65
CA ILE A 108 6.85 -1.46 -9.31
C ILE A 108 5.92 -2.32 -10.15
N GLU A 109 6.47 -3.28 -10.87
CA GLU A 109 5.68 -4.28 -11.58
C GLU A 109 5.15 -5.35 -10.63
N PHE A 110 3.89 -5.74 -10.82
CA PHE A 110 3.23 -6.82 -10.10
C PHE A 110 2.70 -7.86 -11.09
N SER A 111 2.69 -9.11 -10.69
CA SER A 111 2.13 -10.22 -11.50
C SER A 111 0.61 -10.14 -11.59
N GLY A 112 -0.05 -9.62 -10.56
CA GLY A 112 -1.51 -9.68 -10.38
C GLY A 112 -2.02 -11.09 -10.09
N ARG A 113 -1.14 -11.98 -9.63
CA ARG A 113 -1.40 -13.41 -9.34
C ARG A 113 -0.71 -13.83 -8.05
N TYR A 114 -0.45 -15.13 -7.89
CA TYR A 114 0.30 -15.72 -6.79
C TYR A 114 1.60 -16.35 -7.34
N PRO A 115 2.63 -15.54 -7.60
CA PRO A 115 3.89 -16.02 -8.15
C PRO A 115 4.76 -16.69 -7.09
N ASP A 116 5.86 -17.34 -7.51
CA ASP A 116 6.81 -17.97 -6.60
C ASP A 116 7.48 -16.96 -5.64
N ASN A 117 7.64 -15.72 -6.08
CA ASN A 117 8.17 -14.62 -5.26
C ASN A 117 7.07 -13.79 -4.55
N LEU A 118 5.95 -14.40 -4.19
CA LEU A 118 4.79 -13.73 -3.58
C LEU A 118 5.15 -12.84 -2.38
N MET A 119 6.07 -13.28 -1.52
CA MET A 119 6.48 -12.50 -0.34
C MET A 119 7.19 -11.20 -0.73
N GLU A 120 7.92 -11.19 -1.84
CA GLU A 120 8.53 -9.98 -2.39
C GLU A 120 7.45 -9.03 -2.95
N GLU A 121 6.47 -9.57 -3.69
CA GLU A 121 5.34 -8.75 -4.17
C GLU A 121 4.53 -8.14 -3.03
N ILE A 122 4.27 -8.89 -1.94
CA ILE A 122 3.60 -8.38 -0.74
C ILE A 122 4.40 -7.21 -0.11
N ASN A 123 5.72 -7.36 0.00
CA ASN A 123 6.58 -6.30 0.52
C ASN A 123 6.56 -5.06 -0.40
N ASN A 124 6.68 -5.25 -1.70
CA ASN A 124 6.61 -4.20 -2.70
C ASN A 124 5.25 -3.49 -2.70
N TYR A 125 4.17 -4.26 -2.55
CA TYR A 125 2.81 -3.73 -2.41
C TYR A 125 2.67 -2.84 -1.16
N SER A 126 3.27 -3.25 -0.05
CA SER A 126 3.33 -2.44 1.17
C SER A 126 4.07 -1.11 0.98
N ILE A 127 5.15 -1.11 0.21
CA ILE A 127 5.90 0.11 -0.12
C ILE A 127 5.00 1.11 -0.87
N VAL A 128 4.36 0.65 -1.94
CA VAL A 128 3.45 1.48 -2.74
C VAL A 128 2.26 1.96 -1.92
N ALA A 129 1.74 1.12 -1.01
CA ALA A 129 0.65 1.49 -0.11
C ALA A 129 0.99 2.71 0.77
N GLY A 130 2.23 2.81 1.26
CA GLY A 130 2.70 3.99 1.99
C GLY A 130 2.69 5.26 1.14
N VAL A 131 3.02 5.16 -0.15
CA VAL A 131 2.96 6.30 -1.09
C VAL A 131 1.50 6.72 -1.31
N VAL A 132 0.62 5.77 -1.63
CA VAL A 132 -0.82 6.03 -1.85
C VAL A 132 -1.46 6.63 -0.60
N ALA A 133 -1.15 6.10 0.58
CA ALA A 133 -1.70 6.57 1.84
C ALA A 133 -1.37 8.04 2.16
N ARG A 134 -0.26 8.57 1.66
CA ARG A 134 0.09 10.00 1.78
C ARG A 134 -0.61 10.89 0.77
N GLN A 135 -0.97 10.35 -0.38
CA GLN A 135 -1.52 11.12 -1.50
C GLN A 135 -3.06 11.15 -1.50
N GLN A 136 -3.70 10.13 -0.92
CA GLN A 136 -5.15 9.99 -0.95
C GLN A 136 -5.82 10.62 0.28
N ASN A 137 -7.05 11.09 0.08
CA ASN A 137 -7.90 11.59 1.17
C ASN A 137 -8.93 10.53 1.56
N TYR A 138 -8.80 9.99 2.79
CA TYR A 138 -9.67 8.95 3.34
C TYR A 138 -9.79 9.07 4.85
N ASP A 139 -10.80 8.42 5.41
CA ASP A 139 -11.10 8.42 6.84
C ASP A 139 -10.56 7.18 7.54
N ILE A 140 -10.61 6.04 6.87
CA ILE A 140 -10.28 4.72 7.43
C ILE A 140 -9.59 3.84 6.40
N ILE A 141 -8.70 2.96 6.88
CA ILE A 141 -8.01 1.96 6.09
C ILE A 141 -8.68 0.60 6.34
N HIS A 142 -8.87 -0.19 5.27
CA HIS A 142 -9.27 -1.58 5.37
C HIS A 142 -8.26 -2.46 4.61
N ALA A 143 -7.60 -3.38 5.31
CA ALA A 143 -6.72 -4.37 4.70
C ALA A 143 -7.43 -5.74 4.71
N HIS A 144 -7.64 -6.30 3.53
CA HIS A 144 -8.42 -7.51 3.36
C HIS A 144 -7.51 -8.71 3.11
N ASP A 145 -7.43 -9.60 4.09
CA ASP A 145 -6.58 -10.78 4.13
C ASP A 145 -5.08 -10.48 4.39
N TRP A 146 -4.37 -11.52 4.82
CA TRP A 146 -2.97 -11.48 5.24
C TRP A 146 -2.02 -10.92 4.16
N LEU A 147 -2.33 -11.12 2.88
CA LEU A 147 -1.58 -10.56 1.74
C LEU A 147 -1.48 -9.04 1.79
N THR A 148 -2.50 -8.38 2.34
CA THR A 148 -2.62 -6.93 2.36
C THR A 148 -2.37 -6.32 3.74
N TYR A 149 -2.20 -7.12 4.79
CA TYR A 149 -1.92 -6.60 6.13
C TYR A 149 -0.66 -5.74 6.20
N PRO A 150 0.47 -6.11 5.56
CA PRO A 150 1.65 -5.24 5.52
C PRO A 150 1.36 -3.87 4.89
N ALA A 151 0.56 -3.84 3.82
CA ALA A 151 0.12 -2.60 3.17
C ALA A 151 -0.74 -1.73 4.11
N GLY A 152 -1.73 -2.33 4.77
CA GLY A 152 -2.58 -1.65 5.75
C GLY A 152 -1.80 -1.11 6.94
N ILE A 153 -0.85 -1.89 7.47
CA ILE A 153 0.01 -1.48 8.58
C ILE A 153 0.88 -0.30 8.18
N HIS A 154 1.52 -0.35 7.01
CA HIS A 154 2.34 0.75 6.52
C HIS A 154 1.50 2.01 6.26
N ALA A 155 0.35 1.87 5.61
CA ALA A 155 -0.58 2.98 5.41
C ALA A 155 -1.01 3.64 6.72
N LYS A 156 -1.31 2.85 7.78
CA LYS A 156 -1.59 3.34 9.13
C LYS A 156 -0.41 4.09 9.73
N GLN A 157 0.81 3.56 9.60
CA GLN A 157 2.02 4.18 10.15
C GLN A 157 2.27 5.57 9.56
N VAL A 158 2.10 5.74 8.25
CA VAL A 158 2.38 7.00 7.56
C VAL A 158 1.24 8.02 7.64
N SER A 159 0.00 7.58 7.86
CA SER A 159 -1.18 8.46 7.87
C SER A 159 -1.77 8.71 9.26
N GLY A 160 -1.52 7.81 10.22
CA GLY A 160 -2.16 7.82 11.53
C GLY A 160 -3.66 7.44 11.52
N LYS A 161 -4.23 7.09 10.36
CA LYS A 161 -5.64 6.74 10.23
C LYS A 161 -5.95 5.37 10.85
N PRO A 162 -7.20 5.13 11.32
CA PRO A 162 -7.62 3.83 11.83
C PRO A 162 -7.50 2.73 10.76
N LEU A 163 -7.13 1.53 11.19
CA LEU A 163 -7.01 0.34 10.35
C LEU A 163 -7.97 -0.74 10.84
N VAL A 164 -8.71 -1.30 9.91
CA VAL A 164 -9.55 -2.52 10.04
C VAL A 164 -8.89 -3.63 9.23
N ILE A 165 -8.86 -4.85 9.79
CA ILE A 165 -8.34 -6.07 9.17
C ILE A 165 -9.33 -7.21 9.34
#